data_fa3b0be7d5f30c90992098c49541b893
#
_entry.id   fa3b0be7d5f30c90992098c49541b893
#
_cell.length_a   1.000
_cell.length_b   1.000
_cell.length_c   1.000
_cell.angle_alpha   90.00
_cell.angle_beta   90.00
_cell.angle_gamma   90.00
#
_symmetry.space_group_name_H-M   'P 1'
#
loop_
_entity.id
_entity.type
_entity.pdbx_description
1 polymer ?
#
loop_
_entity_poly.entity_id
_entity_poly.type
_entity_poly.pdbx_seq_one_letter_code
_entity_poly.pdbx_strand_id
1 'polypeptide(L)'
;HLLKKLSDEVGAKLIHISTDCVFSGKKGNYSEADFRDADDVYGRSKALGEIINDKDLTIRTSIIGPELKENGEGLFHWFMHQHGCVNGFQTAIWGGVTTLELAKAIDVSIDQGVTGLIQLSNGLGISKYDLLHLFSRIWHKQDVEILPFDGNGIDKSIAKSVRFSYVVPGYEEMLREQYDWMQ
;
A
#
# COMPACT_ATOMS: atom_id res chain seq x y z
N HIS A 1 3.74 -13.67 15.28
CA HIS A 1 2.98 -14.60 16.13
C HIS A 1 3.11 -14.32 17.65
N LEU A 2 4.25 -13.72 18.11
CA LEU A 2 4.38 -13.31 19.52
C LEU A 2 3.31 -12.28 19.92
N LEU A 3 3.11 -11.23 19.11
CA LEU A 3 2.08 -10.21 19.37
C LEU A 3 0.67 -10.81 19.39
N LYS A 4 0.39 -11.80 18.53
CA LYS A 4 -0.90 -12.51 18.58
C LYS A 4 -1.09 -13.22 19.90
N LYS A 5 -0.08 -13.96 20.37
CA LYS A 5 -0.15 -14.63 21.68
C LYS A 5 -0.41 -13.64 22.81
N LEU A 6 0.33 -12.55 22.86
CA LEU A 6 0.14 -11.50 23.86
C LEU A 6 -1.25 -10.86 23.79
N SER A 7 -1.75 -10.60 22.56
CA SER A 7 -3.10 -10.05 22.38
C SER A 7 -4.20 -11.00 22.86
N ASP A 8 -3.99 -12.32 22.72
CA ASP A 8 -4.91 -13.33 23.25
C ASP A 8 -4.91 -13.34 24.80
N GLU A 9 -3.73 -13.24 25.43
CA GLU A 9 -3.58 -13.23 26.88
C GLU A 9 -4.28 -12.04 27.55
N VAL A 10 -4.34 -10.87 26.87
CA VAL A 10 -4.97 -9.65 27.41
C VAL A 10 -6.35 -9.36 26.80
N GLY A 11 -6.89 -10.26 25.97
CA GLY A 11 -8.19 -10.10 25.33
C GLY A 11 -8.25 -8.96 24.28
N ALA A 12 -7.11 -8.47 23.80
CA ALA A 12 -7.05 -7.41 22.80
C ALA A 12 -7.18 -7.95 21.38
N LYS A 13 -7.76 -7.15 20.47
CA LYS A 13 -7.74 -7.40 19.02
C LYS A 13 -6.43 -6.90 18.43
N LEU A 14 -5.80 -7.72 17.58
CA LEU A 14 -4.62 -7.33 16.83
C LEU A 14 -5.02 -6.92 15.41
N ILE A 15 -4.58 -5.73 14.98
CA ILE A 15 -4.65 -5.30 13.58
C ILE A 15 -3.23 -5.32 13.02
N HIS A 16 -3.00 -6.20 12.06
CA HIS A 16 -1.69 -6.42 11.44
C HIS A 16 -1.67 -5.85 10.02
N ILE A 17 -0.74 -4.93 9.75
CA ILE A 17 -0.54 -4.40 8.41
C ILE A 17 0.45 -5.29 7.66
N SER A 18 -0.04 -5.97 6.63
CA SER A 18 0.73 -6.75 5.68
C SER A 18 1.01 -5.93 4.42
N THR A 19 1.39 -6.57 3.32
CA THR A 19 1.85 -5.90 2.09
C THR A 19 1.39 -6.64 0.84
N ASP A 20 1.27 -5.94 -0.29
CA ASP A 20 1.16 -6.49 -1.63
C ASP A 20 2.42 -7.25 -2.05
N CYS A 21 3.58 -6.98 -1.43
CA CYS A 21 4.83 -7.69 -1.67
C CYS A 21 4.82 -9.17 -1.25
N VAL A 22 3.74 -9.67 -0.64
CA VAL A 22 3.53 -11.13 -0.48
C VAL A 22 3.35 -11.83 -1.84
N PHE A 23 3.13 -11.05 -2.90
CA PHE A 23 3.00 -11.51 -4.28
C PHE A 23 4.22 -11.17 -5.11
N SER A 24 4.53 -12.02 -6.11
CA SER A 24 5.66 -11.83 -7.01
C SER A 24 5.50 -10.67 -8.00
N GLY A 25 4.27 -10.31 -8.33
CA GLY A 25 3.95 -9.29 -9.34
C GLY A 25 3.87 -9.83 -10.77
N LYS A 26 3.87 -11.16 -10.97
CA LYS A 26 3.77 -11.78 -12.30
C LYS A 26 2.35 -11.79 -12.86
N LYS A 27 1.33 -11.76 -12.00
CA LYS A 27 -0.09 -11.88 -12.38
C LYS A 27 -0.80 -10.53 -12.46
N GLY A 28 -0.60 -9.66 -11.47
CA GLY A 28 -1.43 -8.47 -11.24
C GLY A 28 -2.83 -8.76 -10.71
N ASN A 29 -3.49 -7.75 -10.23
CA ASN A 29 -4.86 -7.79 -9.69
C ASN A 29 -5.10 -9.02 -8.78
N TYR A 30 -4.18 -9.23 -7.83
CA TYR A 30 -4.24 -10.37 -6.92
C TYR A 30 -5.43 -10.28 -5.98
N SER A 31 -6.15 -11.38 -5.80
CA SER A 31 -7.23 -11.51 -4.82
C SER A 31 -6.71 -11.98 -3.46
N GLU A 32 -7.55 -11.95 -2.44
CA GLU A 32 -7.25 -12.47 -1.09
C GLU A 32 -6.94 -13.97 -1.10
N ALA A 33 -7.52 -14.71 -2.06
CA ALA A 33 -7.37 -16.16 -2.22
C ALA A 33 -6.12 -16.56 -3.03
N ASP A 34 -5.45 -15.61 -3.69
CA ASP A 34 -4.28 -15.94 -4.49
C ASP A 34 -3.11 -16.42 -3.62
N PHE A 35 -2.34 -17.36 -4.18
CA PHE A 35 -1.15 -17.88 -3.52
C PHE A 35 -0.10 -16.78 -3.37
N ARG A 36 0.48 -16.68 -2.17
CA ARG A 36 1.55 -15.72 -1.83
C ARG A 36 2.88 -16.26 -2.37
N ASP A 37 3.20 -15.87 -3.58
CA ASP A 37 4.30 -16.40 -4.39
C ASP A 37 5.56 -15.51 -4.40
N ALA A 38 5.72 -14.62 -3.40
CA ALA A 38 6.93 -13.82 -3.25
C ALA A 38 8.19 -14.71 -3.17
N ASP A 39 9.23 -14.30 -3.86
CA ASP A 39 10.53 -15.00 -3.90
C ASP A 39 11.64 -14.28 -3.11
N ASP A 40 11.40 -13.04 -2.70
CA ASP A 40 12.30 -12.25 -1.85
C ASP A 40 12.06 -12.47 -0.34
N VAL A 41 13.07 -12.12 0.48
CA VAL A 41 13.05 -12.30 1.94
C VAL A 41 11.96 -11.45 2.59
N TYR A 42 11.77 -10.21 2.12
CA TYR A 42 10.77 -9.30 2.69
C TYR A 42 9.35 -9.85 2.48
N GLY A 43 8.97 -10.15 1.24
CA GLY A 43 7.65 -10.67 0.92
C GLY A 43 7.34 -11.98 1.65
N ARG A 44 8.31 -12.91 1.69
CA ARG A 44 8.16 -14.18 2.42
C ARG A 44 8.00 -13.98 3.93
N SER A 45 8.77 -13.10 4.55
CA SER A 45 8.68 -12.81 5.98
C SER A 45 7.34 -12.19 6.34
N LYS A 46 6.84 -11.27 5.51
CA LYS A 46 5.51 -10.64 5.67
C LYS A 46 4.39 -11.67 5.50
N ALA A 47 4.48 -12.54 4.49
CA ALA A 47 3.52 -13.63 4.27
C ALA A 47 3.44 -14.60 5.47
N LEU A 48 4.60 -14.95 6.07
CA LEU A 48 4.65 -15.80 7.27
C LEU A 48 4.09 -15.08 8.52
N GLY A 49 4.14 -13.76 8.55
CA GLY A 49 3.62 -12.96 9.66
C GLY A 49 2.10 -12.76 9.65
N GLU A 50 1.42 -13.05 8.53
CA GLU A 50 -0.03 -12.84 8.42
C GLU A 50 -0.80 -13.71 9.40
N ILE A 51 -1.80 -13.09 10.04
CA ILE A 51 -2.69 -13.73 11.01
C ILE A 51 -4.09 -13.73 10.42
N ILE A 52 -4.67 -14.91 10.30
CA ILE A 52 -6.02 -15.10 9.73
C ILE A 52 -6.83 -15.90 10.73
N ASN A 53 -7.76 -15.26 11.43
CA ASN A 53 -8.68 -15.86 12.37
C ASN A 53 -9.93 -14.97 12.55
N ASP A 54 -10.86 -15.38 13.40
CA ASP A 54 -12.14 -14.68 13.60
C ASP A 54 -12.08 -13.54 14.67
N LYS A 55 -10.89 -13.27 15.25
CA LYS A 55 -10.68 -12.22 16.24
C LYS A 55 -9.88 -11.05 15.69
N ASP A 56 -8.77 -11.34 15.04
CA ASP A 56 -7.79 -10.37 14.58
C ASP A 56 -8.03 -9.96 13.13
N LEU A 57 -7.40 -8.88 12.70
CA LEU A 57 -7.49 -8.39 11.33
C LEU A 57 -6.10 -8.28 10.71
N THR A 58 -5.90 -8.84 9.53
CA THR A 58 -4.75 -8.57 8.66
C THR A 58 -5.19 -7.76 7.45
N ILE A 59 -4.54 -6.61 7.22
CA ILE A 59 -4.79 -5.73 6.07
C ILE A 59 -3.59 -5.82 5.13
N ARG A 60 -3.77 -6.37 3.91
CA ARG A 60 -2.80 -6.27 2.83
C ARG A 60 -2.99 -4.98 2.07
N THR A 61 -1.94 -4.19 1.93
CA THR A 61 -1.93 -2.98 1.11
C THR A 61 -0.49 -2.58 0.80
N SER A 62 -0.31 -1.65 -0.11
CA SER A 62 0.91 -0.86 -0.24
C SER A 62 0.61 0.56 0.19
N ILE A 63 1.55 1.26 0.77
CA ILE A 63 1.32 2.60 1.31
C ILE A 63 2.31 3.62 0.76
N ILE A 64 1.82 4.85 0.55
CA ILE A 64 2.62 6.03 0.24
C ILE A 64 2.23 7.17 1.17
N GLY A 65 3.21 7.97 1.56
CA GLY A 65 2.98 9.13 2.41
C GLY A 65 4.29 9.64 3.01
N PRO A 66 4.21 10.65 3.88
CA PRO A 66 5.37 11.18 4.56
C PRO A 66 5.98 10.15 5.52
N GLU A 67 7.30 10.15 5.60
CA GLU A 67 8.04 9.35 6.55
C GLU A 67 8.65 10.23 7.63
N LEU A 68 8.59 9.77 8.88
CA LEU A 68 9.17 10.50 10.02
C LEU A 68 10.69 10.36 10.12
N LYS A 69 11.27 9.40 9.39
CA LYS A 69 12.72 9.17 9.36
C LYS A 69 13.36 10.06 8.30
N GLU A 70 14.49 10.69 8.62
CA GLU A 70 15.29 11.47 7.66
C GLU A 70 15.73 10.63 6.44
N ASN A 71 16.06 9.36 6.67
CA ASN A 71 16.45 8.40 5.63
C ASN A 71 15.26 7.48 5.29
N GLY A 72 14.15 8.05 4.84
CA GLY A 72 12.98 7.30 4.38
C GLY A 72 13.27 6.49 3.11
N GLU A 73 12.62 5.34 2.96
CA GLU A 73 12.81 4.40 1.84
C GLU A 73 11.61 4.35 0.89
N GLY A 74 10.49 4.97 1.25
CA GLY A 74 9.26 4.94 0.46
C GLY A 74 9.32 5.77 -0.80
N LEU A 75 8.53 5.39 -1.80
CA LEU A 75 8.53 6.01 -3.14
C LEU A 75 8.26 7.53 -3.07
N PHE A 76 7.33 7.96 -2.22
CA PHE A 76 7.01 9.38 -2.05
C PHE A 76 8.20 10.14 -1.48
N HIS A 77 8.79 9.65 -0.37
CA HIS A 77 9.96 10.26 0.25
C HIS A 77 11.13 10.34 -0.73
N TRP A 78 11.43 9.24 -1.43
CA TRP A 78 12.47 9.20 -2.46
C TRP A 78 12.25 10.26 -3.53
N PHE A 79 11.02 10.35 -4.10
CA PHE A 79 10.73 11.28 -5.18
C PHE A 79 10.84 12.75 -4.74
N MET A 80 10.39 13.08 -3.54
CA MET A 80 10.45 14.44 -3.03
C MET A 80 11.89 14.96 -2.83
N HIS A 81 12.88 14.06 -2.73
CA HIS A 81 14.31 14.39 -2.63
C HIS A 81 15.06 14.31 -3.96
N GLN A 82 14.38 13.98 -5.07
CA GLN A 82 15.04 13.95 -6.37
C GLN A 82 15.12 15.35 -7.00
N HIS A 83 16.12 15.53 -7.88
CA HIS A 83 16.31 16.71 -8.70
C HIS A 83 16.78 16.29 -10.10
N GLY A 84 16.55 17.14 -11.12
CA GLY A 84 16.94 16.84 -12.49
C GLY A 84 16.04 15.79 -13.15
N CYS A 85 16.59 14.66 -13.62
CA CYS A 85 15.83 13.66 -14.36
C CYS A 85 15.71 12.35 -13.56
N VAL A 86 14.52 11.76 -13.56
CA VAL A 86 14.27 10.43 -12.99
C VAL A 86 13.50 9.54 -13.96
N ASN A 87 13.70 8.23 -13.89
CA ASN A 87 12.95 7.26 -14.66
C ASN A 87 11.61 6.95 -13.97
N GLY A 88 10.50 7.19 -14.67
CA GLY A 88 9.18 6.74 -14.29
C GLY A 88 8.83 5.42 -14.97
N PHE A 89 8.67 4.36 -14.21
CA PHE A 89 8.39 3.02 -14.73
C PHE A 89 6.94 2.90 -15.19
N GLN A 90 6.72 2.74 -16.51
CA GLN A 90 5.38 2.61 -17.10
C GLN A 90 4.76 1.24 -16.86
N THR A 91 5.58 0.19 -16.74
CA THR A 91 5.14 -1.19 -16.57
C THR A 91 5.21 -1.71 -15.14
N ALA A 92 5.68 -0.89 -14.20
CA ALA A 92 5.63 -1.21 -12.77
C ALA A 92 4.33 -0.64 -12.16
N ILE A 93 3.38 -1.53 -11.91
CA ILE A 93 2.03 -1.16 -11.43
C ILE A 93 1.97 -1.23 -9.91
N TRP A 94 1.46 -0.16 -9.33
CA TRP A 94 1.21 0.01 -7.91
C TRP A 94 -0.31 0.05 -7.64
N GLY A 95 -0.78 -0.50 -6.52
CA GLY A 95 -2.20 -0.62 -6.20
C GLY A 95 -2.51 -0.41 -4.71
N GLY A 96 -1.83 0.55 -4.07
CA GLY A 96 -2.00 0.81 -2.64
C GLY A 96 -2.85 2.05 -2.31
N VAL A 97 -2.66 2.56 -1.11
CA VAL A 97 -3.36 3.72 -0.55
C VAL A 97 -2.39 4.72 0.08
N THR A 98 -2.85 5.93 0.40
CA THR A 98 -2.05 6.86 1.22
C THR A 98 -2.04 6.42 2.69
N THR A 99 -1.06 6.89 3.47
CA THR A 99 -1.02 6.63 4.92
C THR A 99 -2.23 7.18 5.64
N LEU A 100 -2.76 8.33 5.19
CA LEU A 100 -4.00 8.91 5.71
C LEU A 100 -5.22 8.01 5.41
N GLU A 101 -5.32 7.52 4.18
CA GLU A 101 -6.41 6.63 3.78
C GLU A 101 -6.36 5.29 4.52
N LEU A 102 -5.16 4.75 4.76
CA LEU A 102 -5.01 3.57 5.62
C LEU A 102 -5.52 3.82 7.03
N ALA A 103 -5.20 4.98 7.62
CA ALA A 103 -5.67 5.34 8.97
C ALA A 103 -7.20 5.37 9.05
N LYS A 104 -7.87 6.00 8.07
CA LYS A 104 -9.35 6.03 7.98
C LYS A 104 -9.94 4.62 7.84
N ALA A 105 -9.36 3.81 6.96
CA ALA A 105 -9.82 2.44 6.76
C ALA A 105 -9.65 1.56 8.02
N ILE A 106 -8.58 1.78 8.80
CA ILE A 106 -8.40 1.11 10.09
C ILE A 106 -9.52 1.51 11.06
N ASP A 107 -9.81 2.79 11.20
CA ASP A 107 -10.85 3.31 12.08
C ASP A 107 -12.21 2.69 11.73
N VAL A 108 -12.62 2.75 10.47
CA VAL A 108 -13.86 2.12 10.00
C VAL A 108 -13.86 0.60 10.21
N SER A 109 -12.71 -0.08 10.06
CA SER A 109 -12.60 -1.53 10.28
C SER A 109 -12.78 -1.93 11.75
N ILE A 110 -12.40 -1.04 12.67
CA ILE A 110 -12.63 -1.21 14.11
C ILE A 110 -14.13 -1.07 14.41
N ASP A 111 -14.76 -0.01 13.94
CA ASP A 111 -16.19 0.26 14.15
C ASP A 111 -17.08 -0.85 13.59
N GLN A 112 -16.72 -1.40 12.43
CA GLN A 112 -17.46 -2.50 11.79
C GLN A 112 -17.09 -3.89 12.35
N GLY A 113 -16.15 -4.00 13.26
CA GLY A 113 -15.73 -5.27 13.84
C GLY A 113 -15.09 -6.24 12.82
N VAL A 114 -14.47 -5.73 11.74
CA VAL A 114 -13.92 -6.54 10.65
C VAL A 114 -12.79 -7.43 11.14
N THR A 115 -12.81 -8.72 10.79
CA THR A 115 -11.81 -9.73 11.19
C THR A 115 -11.28 -10.51 9.98
N GLY A 116 -10.26 -11.31 10.20
CA GLY A 116 -9.65 -12.16 9.18
C GLY A 116 -8.65 -11.44 8.30
N LEU A 117 -8.70 -11.68 6.99
CA LEU A 117 -7.82 -11.06 6.00
C LEU A 117 -8.65 -10.20 5.05
N ILE A 118 -8.20 -8.97 4.82
CA ILE A 118 -8.73 -8.09 3.79
C ILE A 118 -7.61 -7.47 2.96
N GLN A 119 -7.95 -7.04 1.75
CA GLN A 119 -7.11 -6.20 0.90
C GLN A 119 -7.66 -4.78 0.87
N LEU A 120 -6.80 -3.78 1.08
CA LEU A 120 -7.17 -2.37 1.04
C LEU A 120 -6.59 -1.72 -0.22
N SER A 121 -7.45 -1.46 -1.19
CA SER A 121 -7.13 -0.89 -2.50
C SER A 121 -8.41 -0.38 -3.14
N ASN A 122 -8.31 0.55 -4.09
CA ASN A 122 -9.46 0.95 -4.92
C ASN A 122 -9.76 -0.06 -6.04
N GLY A 123 -8.99 -1.14 -6.15
CA GLY A 123 -9.12 -2.17 -7.18
C GLY A 123 -8.55 -1.77 -8.54
N LEU A 124 -7.88 -0.63 -8.62
CA LEU A 124 -7.20 -0.15 -9.83
C LEU A 124 -5.68 -0.20 -9.63
N GLY A 125 -4.95 -0.41 -10.72
CA GLY A 125 -3.51 -0.23 -10.75
C GLY A 125 -3.16 1.16 -11.33
N ILE A 126 -2.06 1.74 -10.88
CA ILE A 126 -1.46 2.92 -11.48
C ILE A 126 0.01 2.66 -11.77
N SER A 127 0.52 3.07 -12.94
CA SER A 127 1.95 2.98 -13.21
C SER A 127 2.74 3.88 -12.25
N LYS A 128 3.96 3.47 -11.90
CA LYS A 128 4.82 4.37 -11.12
C LYS A 128 5.12 5.66 -11.88
N TYR A 129 5.16 5.63 -13.21
CA TYR A 129 5.27 6.82 -14.05
C TYR A 129 4.13 7.81 -13.78
N ASP A 130 2.88 7.37 -13.88
CA ASP A 130 1.71 8.22 -13.66
C ASP A 130 1.62 8.68 -12.19
N LEU A 131 1.99 7.81 -11.25
CA LEU A 131 2.00 8.13 -9.82
C LEU A 131 3.02 9.25 -9.50
N LEU A 132 4.22 9.21 -10.09
CA LEU A 132 5.21 10.28 -9.95
C LEU A 132 4.72 11.60 -10.55
N HIS A 133 4.01 11.58 -11.68
CA HIS A 133 3.36 12.76 -12.26
C HIS A 133 2.27 13.33 -11.35
N LEU A 134 1.50 12.49 -10.65
CA LEU A 134 0.56 12.95 -9.63
C LEU A 134 1.29 13.64 -8.48
N PHE A 135 2.38 13.08 -7.97
CA PHE A 135 3.19 13.71 -6.93
C PHE A 135 3.72 15.07 -7.38
N SER A 136 4.36 15.13 -8.57
CA SER A 136 4.90 16.37 -9.13
C SER A 136 3.82 17.47 -9.21
N ARG A 137 2.64 17.13 -9.70
CA ARG A 137 1.53 18.08 -9.87
C ARG A 137 0.95 18.55 -8.53
N ILE A 138 0.70 17.63 -7.59
CA ILE A 138 0.01 17.93 -6.33
C ILE A 138 0.94 18.66 -5.36
N TRP A 139 2.22 18.27 -5.26
CA TRP A 139 3.21 18.91 -4.39
C TRP A 139 3.99 20.03 -5.07
N HIS A 140 3.58 20.43 -6.31
CA HIS A 140 4.22 21.52 -7.08
C HIS A 140 5.73 21.33 -7.29
N LYS A 141 6.19 20.07 -7.40
CA LYS A 141 7.58 19.72 -7.56
C LYS A 141 7.99 19.82 -9.04
N GLN A 142 8.54 20.98 -9.42
CA GLN A 142 8.88 21.34 -10.82
C GLN A 142 10.35 21.16 -11.17
N ASP A 143 11.19 20.80 -10.23
CA ASP A 143 12.65 20.64 -10.37
C ASP A 143 13.06 19.22 -10.76
N VAL A 144 12.10 18.37 -11.13
CA VAL A 144 12.30 16.98 -11.57
C VAL A 144 11.56 16.72 -12.88
N GLU A 145 12.30 16.28 -13.89
CA GLU A 145 11.75 15.75 -15.13
C GLU A 145 11.55 14.23 -15.01
N ILE A 146 10.35 13.74 -15.30
CA ILE A 146 10.02 12.31 -15.20
C ILE A 146 10.04 11.73 -16.60
N LEU A 147 11.06 10.90 -16.89
CA LEU A 147 11.22 10.26 -18.18
C LEU A 147 10.49 8.91 -18.20
N PRO A 148 9.73 8.61 -19.28
CA PRO A 148 9.09 7.31 -19.40
C PRO A 148 10.15 6.20 -19.54
N PHE A 149 9.99 5.12 -18.80
CA PHE A 149 10.90 3.98 -18.82
C PHE A 149 10.12 2.66 -18.79
N ASP A 150 10.36 1.81 -19.78
CA ASP A 150 9.86 0.45 -19.81
C ASP A 150 10.81 -0.45 -19.05
N GLY A 151 10.47 -0.81 -17.83
CA GLY A 151 11.21 -1.77 -17.01
C GLY A 151 10.70 -3.21 -17.19
N ASN A 152 11.22 -4.12 -16.39
CA ASN A 152 10.66 -5.46 -16.26
C ASN A 152 9.27 -5.34 -15.63
N GLY A 153 8.23 -5.60 -16.38
CA GLY A 153 6.85 -5.43 -15.94
C GLY A 153 6.56 -6.21 -14.64
N ILE A 154 6.30 -5.47 -13.56
CA ILE A 154 5.91 -6.02 -12.26
C ILE A 154 4.58 -5.40 -11.88
N ASP A 155 3.56 -6.22 -11.78
CA ASP A 155 2.24 -5.79 -11.37
C ASP A 155 1.85 -6.45 -10.04
N LYS A 156 2.05 -5.71 -8.94
CA LYS A 156 1.65 -6.13 -7.59
C LYS A 156 0.30 -5.55 -7.17
N SER A 157 -0.50 -5.05 -8.13
CA SER A 157 -1.84 -4.57 -7.83
C SER A 157 -2.69 -5.66 -7.19
N ILE A 158 -3.52 -5.25 -6.25
CA ILE A 158 -4.43 -6.12 -5.52
C ILE A 158 -5.89 -5.70 -5.78
N ALA A 159 -6.77 -6.66 -5.90
CA ALA A 159 -8.19 -6.44 -6.01
C ALA A 159 -8.73 -5.83 -4.70
N LYS A 160 -9.80 -5.05 -4.77
CA LYS A 160 -10.46 -4.61 -3.55
C LYS A 160 -11.14 -5.78 -2.84
N SER A 161 -11.17 -5.73 -1.51
CA SER A 161 -11.85 -6.73 -0.69
C SER A 161 -13.35 -6.77 -0.98
N VAL A 162 -13.90 -7.96 -1.03
CA VAL A 162 -15.36 -8.18 -1.04
C VAL A 162 -15.93 -8.31 0.37
N ARG A 163 -15.06 -8.40 1.38
CA ARG A 163 -15.43 -8.60 2.81
C ARG A 163 -15.46 -7.32 3.62
N PHE A 164 -15.04 -6.20 3.03
CA PHE A 164 -14.98 -4.90 3.67
C PHE A 164 -15.64 -3.85 2.78
N SER A 165 -16.74 -3.28 3.23
CA SER A 165 -17.55 -2.36 2.44
C SER A 165 -17.00 -0.93 2.35
N TYR A 166 -15.76 -0.72 2.74
CA TYR A 166 -15.08 0.57 2.66
C TYR A 166 -14.73 0.92 1.21
N VAL A 167 -15.07 2.13 0.79
CA VAL A 167 -14.79 2.63 -0.56
C VAL A 167 -13.50 3.45 -0.54
N VAL A 168 -12.44 2.87 -1.08
CA VAL A 168 -11.16 3.57 -1.26
C VAL A 168 -11.27 4.54 -2.44
N PRO A 169 -10.96 5.85 -2.27
CA PRO A 169 -11.04 6.85 -3.34
C PRO A 169 -10.04 6.61 -4.49
N GLY A 170 -10.16 7.41 -5.54
CA GLY A 170 -9.18 7.44 -6.63
C GLY A 170 -7.82 7.98 -6.17
N TYR A 171 -6.74 7.65 -6.90
CA TYR A 171 -5.38 8.06 -6.52
C TYR A 171 -5.21 9.56 -6.37
N GLU A 172 -5.73 10.34 -7.30
CA GLU A 172 -5.61 11.81 -7.22
C GLU A 172 -6.33 12.37 -6.00
N GLU A 173 -7.51 11.85 -5.67
CA GLU A 173 -8.30 12.26 -4.50
C GLU A 173 -7.55 11.95 -3.21
N MET A 174 -7.08 10.71 -3.02
CA MET A 174 -6.30 10.31 -1.85
C MET A 174 -5.04 11.17 -1.67
N LEU A 175 -4.35 11.47 -2.77
CA LEU A 175 -3.12 12.27 -2.73
C LEU A 175 -3.36 13.74 -2.42
N ARG A 176 -4.45 14.33 -2.95
CA ARG A 176 -4.85 15.71 -2.61
C ARG A 176 -5.21 15.81 -1.14
N GLU A 177 -5.99 14.89 -0.63
CA GLU A 177 -6.36 14.86 0.77
C GLU A 177 -5.13 14.68 1.69
N GLN A 178 -4.19 13.80 1.30
CA GLN A 178 -2.91 13.65 2.00
C GLN A 178 -2.11 14.95 1.98
N TYR A 179 -2.07 15.65 0.84
CA TYR A 179 -1.41 16.96 0.72
C TYR A 179 -2.04 17.99 1.66
N ASP A 180 -3.36 18.13 1.63
CA ASP A 180 -4.09 19.09 2.48
C ASP A 180 -3.88 18.80 3.98
N TRP A 181 -3.82 17.52 4.35
CA TRP A 181 -3.55 17.09 5.73
C TRP A 181 -2.12 17.44 6.20
N MET A 182 -1.16 17.52 5.28
CA MET A 182 0.25 17.83 5.57
C MET A 182 0.54 19.34 5.69
N GLN A 183 -0.42 20.24 5.36
CA GLN A 183 -0.26 21.71 5.48
C GLN A 183 -0.55 22.17 6.90
#